data_06609b9550d7962fa47d09bdcd573c28
#
_entry.id   06609b9550d7962fa47d09bdcd573c28
#
_cell.length_a   1.000
_cell.length_b   1.000
_cell.length_c   1.000
_cell.angle_alpha   90.00
_cell.angle_beta   90.00
_cell.angle_gamma   90.00
#
_symmetry.space_group_name_H-M   'P 1'
#
loop_
_entity.id
_entity.type
_entity.pdbx_description
1 polymer ?
#
loop_
_entity_poly.entity_id
_entity_poly.type
_entity_poly.pdbx_seq_one_letter_code
_entity_poly.pdbx_strand_id
1 'polypeptide(L)'
;MVQVCFLIPTSAGLLLTSMDLGSVSDSVFSNFIGHSNAYSLDINAYWESAQAPGNGVLYTGLTFSNWKGTCANGAQRAPIQLLCSSTTPCTGLNINNFAIWTDTGSYEYYKCQNAWGDGPCLVHGSAHTPCKFQYMIPEDGRANE
;
A
#
# COMPACT_ATOMS: atom_id res chain seq x y z
N MET A 1 13.50 -5.39 -13.46
CA MET A 1 14.36 -4.84 -12.38
C MET A 1 13.44 -4.23 -11.36
N VAL A 2 13.34 -4.81 -10.17
CA VAL A 2 12.53 -4.23 -9.10
C VAL A 2 13.29 -3.04 -8.54
N GLN A 3 12.76 -1.86 -8.73
CA GLN A 3 13.37 -0.66 -8.17
C GLN A 3 12.73 -0.40 -6.82
N VAL A 4 13.40 -0.80 -5.74
CA VAL A 4 13.06 -0.36 -4.40
C VAL A 4 13.62 1.06 -4.26
N CYS A 5 12.77 2.04 -4.44
CA CYS A 5 13.18 3.43 -4.34
C CYS A 5 13.12 3.87 -2.88
N PHE A 6 14.25 3.85 -2.20
CA PHE A 6 14.42 4.60 -0.95
C PHE A 6 14.65 6.07 -1.31
N LEU A 7 13.60 6.83 -1.53
CA LEU A 7 13.71 8.27 -1.64
C LEU A 7 13.85 8.88 -0.25
N ILE A 8 15.04 9.26 0.10
CA ILE A 8 15.35 10.11 1.25
C ILE A 8 15.70 11.51 0.69
N PRO A 9 15.28 12.59 1.27
CA PRO A 9 14.45 12.84 2.44
C PRO A 9 13.24 13.71 2.08
N THR A 10 12.14 13.55 2.74
CA THR A 10 10.99 14.45 2.86
C THR A 10 9.67 14.00 2.24
N SER A 11 9.59 12.95 1.43
CA SER A 11 8.32 12.69 0.74
C SER A 11 7.85 11.24 0.61
N ALA A 12 8.65 10.23 0.96
CA ALA A 12 8.19 8.84 0.82
C ALA A 12 8.58 7.95 2.00
N GLY A 13 7.70 7.09 2.44
CA GLY A 13 7.98 5.98 3.34
C GLY A 13 8.55 4.80 2.57
N LEU A 14 7.69 3.93 2.08
CA LEU A 14 8.05 2.83 1.18
C LEU A 14 7.19 2.91 -0.07
N LEU A 15 7.84 3.07 -1.20
CA LEU A 15 7.21 3.06 -2.52
C LEU A 15 7.75 1.88 -3.32
N LEU A 16 6.90 0.94 -3.67
CA LEU A 16 7.20 -0.18 -4.55
C LEU A 16 6.45 0.01 -5.87
N THR A 17 7.16 0.34 -6.90
CA THR A 17 6.60 0.51 -8.24
C THR A 17 7.29 -0.42 -9.22
N SER A 18 6.60 -0.77 -10.27
CA SER A 18 7.22 -1.56 -11.32
C SER A 18 6.63 -1.29 -12.68
N MET A 19 7.51 -1.24 -13.65
CA MET A 19 7.16 -1.23 -15.07
C MET A 19 7.54 -2.55 -15.76
N ASP A 20 8.23 -3.47 -15.06
CA ASP A 20 8.78 -4.72 -15.58
C ASP A 20 8.22 -5.94 -14.84
N LEU A 21 8.48 -7.12 -15.42
CA LEU A 21 8.18 -8.41 -14.81
C LEU A 21 9.14 -8.69 -13.65
N GLY A 22 8.61 -9.20 -12.55
CA GLY A 22 9.41 -9.57 -11.40
C GLY A 22 8.57 -10.05 -10.22
N SER A 23 9.23 -10.32 -9.11
CA SER A 23 8.55 -10.65 -7.86
C SER A 23 9.28 -10.07 -6.65
N VAL A 24 8.50 -9.65 -5.66
CA VAL A 24 8.97 -9.35 -4.31
C VAL A 24 8.20 -10.26 -3.38
N SER A 25 8.90 -11.13 -2.67
CA SER A 25 8.27 -12.13 -1.81
C SER A 25 8.93 -12.24 -0.45
N ASP A 26 8.17 -12.74 0.52
CA ASP A 26 8.62 -13.18 1.83
C ASP A 26 9.53 -12.16 2.55
N SER A 27 9.13 -10.88 2.47
CA SER A 27 9.92 -9.78 3.01
C SER A 27 9.19 -9.06 4.14
N VAL A 28 9.98 -8.58 5.11
CA VAL A 28 9.46 -7.84 6.27
C VAL A 28 9.97 -6.40 6.25
N PHE A 29 9.05 -5.45 6.32
CA PHE A 29 9.29 -4.02 6.41
C PHE A 29 8.79 -3.52 7.76
N SER A 30 9.69 -3.26 8.69
CA SER A 30 9.31 -2.93 10.06
C SER A 30 10.01 -1.70 10.62
N ASN A 31 9.37 -1.10 11.64
CA ASN A 31 9.92 0.02 12.40
C ASN A 31 10.14 1.30 11.58
N PHE A 32 9.18 1.65 10.73
CA PHE A 32 9.20 2.89 9.97
C PHE A 32 8.63 4.06 10.79
N ILE A 33 9.28 5.21 10.68
CA ILE A 33 8.80 6.47 11.25
C ILE A 33 8.65 7.47 10.11
N GLY A 34 7.41 7.91 9.88
CA GLY A 34 7.07 8.90 8.86
C GLY A 34 6.99 10.32 9.42
N HIS A 35 7.42 11.30 8.63
CA HIS A 35 7.23 12.71 8.92
C HIS A 35 6.72 13.41 7.66
N SER A 36 5.42 13.71 7.62
CA SER A 36 4.80 14.38 6.47
C SER A 36 5.04 13.66 5.13
N ASN A 37 5.03 12.33 5.15
CA ASN A 37 5.32 11.55 3.95
C ASN A 37 4.23 11.72 2.90
N ALA A 38 4.60 11.99 1.68
CA ALA A 38 3.66 12.02 0.56
C ALA A 38 3.09 10.62 0.26
N TYR A 39 3.93 9.61 0.42
CA TYR A 39 3.58 8.20 0.26
C TYR A 39 4.14 7.44 1.46
N SER A 40 3.28 6.96 2.36
CA SER A 40 3.73 6.20 3.52
C SER A 40 3.96 4.75 3.16
N LEU A 41 2.91 3.97 2.94
CA LEU A 41 3.00 2.63 2.36
C LEU A 41 2.32 2.65 0.99
N ASP A 42 3.10 2.52 -0.08
CA ASP A 42 2.59 2.55 -1.44
C ASP A 42 3.12 1.38 -2.26
N ILE A 43 2.22 0.53 -2.72
CA ILE A 43 2.44 -0.44 -3.78
C ILE A 43 1.53 -0.04 -4.93
N ASN A 44 2.12 0.36 -6.06
CA ASN A 44 1.33 0.91 -7.15
C ASN A 44 1.74 0.31 -8.50
N ALA A 45 0.95 -0.64 -8.97
CA ALA A 45 1.12 -1.24 -10.30
C ALA A 45 0.74 -0.30 -11.45
N TYR A 46 0.12 0.83 -11.15
CA TYR A 46 -0.34 1.84 -12.13
C TYR A 46 0.50 3.11 -12.12
N TRP A 47 1.67 3.08 -11.50
CA TRP A 47 2.56 4.23 -11.47
C TRP A 47 2.97 4.60 -12.90
N GLU A 48 2.76 5.82 -13.27
CA GLU A 48 3.01 6.34 -14.63
C GLU A 48 2.14 5.75 -15.76
N SER A 49 1.15 4.91 -15.44
CA SER A 49 0.25 4.34 -16.44
C SER A 49 -1.19 4.32 -15.94
N ALA A 50 -2.14 4.65 -16.81
CA ALA A 50 -3.56 4.49 -16.51
C ALA A 50 -4.01 3.02 -16.45
N GLN A 51 -3.20 2.11 -16.96
CA GLN A 51 -3.46 0.66 -16.97
C GLN A 51 -2.23 -0.08 -16.45
N ALA A 52 -2.47 -1.02 -15.53
CA ALA A 52 -1.40 -1.90 -15.07
C ALA A 52 -0.83 -2.71 -16.25
N PRO A 53 0.49 -2.83 -16.36
CA PRO A 53 1.10 -3.75 -17.30
C PRO A 53 0.56 -5.17 -17.07
N GLY A 54 0.28 -5.91 -18.14
CA GLY A 54 -0.44 -7.18 -18.08
C GLY A 54 0.09 -8.20 -17.09
N ASN A 55 1.39 -8.31 -16.93
CA ASN A 55 2.02 -9.27 -16.02
C ASN A 55 2.87 -8.62 -14.92
N GLY A 56 2.72 -7.42 -14.59
CA GLY A 56 3.42 -6.63 -13.57
C GLY A 56 4.32 -7.37 -12.55
N VAL A 57 4.71 -6.72 -11.49
CA VAL A 57 5.45 -7.37 -10.39
C VAL A 57 4.48 -8.11 -9.46
N LEU A 58 4.82 -9.35 -9.14
CA LEU A 58 4.13 -10.13 -8.12
C LEU A 58 4.62 -9.73 -6.73
N TYR A 59 3.72 -9.28 -5.88
CA TYR A 59 3.96 -9.01 -4.47
C TYR A 59 3.27 -10.07 -3.62
N THR A 60 4.03 -10.87 -2.88
CA THR A 60 3.46 -11.96 -2.07
C THR A 60 4.22 -12.17 -0.76
N GLY A 61 3.50 -12.52 0.32
CA GLY A 61 4.12 -12.81 1.62
C GLY A 61 4.84 -11.61 2.25
N LEU A 62 4.35 -10.39 2.05
CA LEU A 62 4.97 -9.18 2.59
C LEU A 62 4.34 -8.80 3.93
N THR A 63 5.19 -8.51 4.90
CA THR A 63 4.76 -8.03 6.22
C THR A 63 5.22 -6.59 6.44
N PHE A 64 4.27 -5.74 6.82
CA PHE A 64 4.48 -4.35 7.20
C PHE A 64 4.08 -4.17 8.67
N SER A 65 5.04 -3.84 9.54
CA SER A 65 4.78 -3.81 10.98
C SER A 65 5.47 -2.65 11.70
N ASN A 66 4.82 -2.16 12.77
CA ASN A 66 5.37 -1.09 13.59
C ASN A 66 5.67 0.20 12.82
N TRP A 67 4.70 0.67 12.06
CA TRP A 67 4.77 1.93 11.33
C TRP A 67 4.06 3.04 12.09
N LYS A 68 4.69 4.19 12.25
CA LYS A 68 4.13 5.33 12.99
C LYS A 68 4.58 6.66 12.42
N GLY A 69 3.85 7.72 12.76
CA GLY A 69 4.20 9.08 12.37
C GLY A 69 3.13 9.76 11.54
N THR A 70 3.53 10.59 10.60
CA THR A 70 2.59 11.37 9.82
C THR A 70 2.79 11.22 8.31
N CYS A 71 1.67 11.40 7.58
CA CYS A 71 1.64 11.59 6.14
C CYS A 71 1.13 12.99 5.80
N ALA A 72 1.46 13.46 4.61
CA ALA A 72 0.96 14.71 4.08
C ALA A 72 -0.55 14.62 3.80
N ASN A 73 -1.25 15.74 3.92
CA ASN A 73 -2.67 15.80 3.60
C ASN A 73 -2.93 15.72 2.09
N GLY A 74 -4.10 15.22 1.72
CA GLY A 74 -4.57 15.19 0.34
C GLY A 74 -5.06 13.81 -0.09
N ALA A 75 -6.17 13.78 -0.80
CA ALA A 75 -6.88 12.55 -1.16
C ALA A 75 -6.06 11.51 -1.95
N GLN A 76 -5.02 11.92 -2.65
CA GLN A 76 -4.10 11.03 -3.36
C GLN A 76 -2.94 10.51 -2.49
N ARG A 77 -2.86 10.92 -1.24
CA ARG A 77 -1.74 10.61 -0.34
C ARG A 77 -2.17 9.72 0.81
N ALA A 78 -2.92 8.69 0.49
CA ALA A 78 -3.40 7.73 1.48
C ALA A 78 -2.24 7.17 2.31
N PRO A 79 -2.41 7.00 3.63
CA PRO A 79 -1.42 6.35 4.49
C PRO A 79 -1.07 4.94 4.04
N ILE A 80 -2.07 4.21 3.53
CA ILE A 80 -1.90 2.91 2.87
C ILE A 80 -2.51 3.01 1.48
N GLN A 81 -1.71 2.74 0.46
CA GLN A 81 -2.14 2.61 -0.91
C GLN A 81 -1.58 1.32 -1.52
N LEU A 82 -2.45 0.38 -1.83
CA LEU A 82 -2.08 -0.91 -2.41
C LEU A 82 -2.89 -1.12 -3.70
N LEU A 83 -2.36 -0.63 -4.81
CA LEU A 83 -2.99 -0.72 -6.13
C LEU A 83 -2.32 -1.84 -6.92
N CYS A 84 -2.76 -3.06 -6.66
CA CYS A 84 -2.23 -4.26 -7.33
C CYS A 84 -2.97 -4.54 -8.63
N SER A 85 -2.29 -5.15 -9.59
CA SER A 85 -2.87 -5.55 -10.86
C SER A 85 -3.94 -6.64 -10.68
N SER A 86 -4.99 -6.63 -11.49
CA SER A 86 -5.99 -7.70 -11.50
C SER A 86 -5.44 -9.02 -12.05
N THR A 87 -4.42 -8.95 -12.88
CA THR A 87 -3.74 -10.13 -13.44
C THR A 87 -2.65 -10.67 -12.53
N THR A 88 -2.07 -9.80 -11.69
CA THR A 88 -1.03 -10.15 -10.73
C THR A 88 -1.37 -9.53 -9.37
N PRO A 89 -2.39 -10.06 -8.68
CA PRO A 89 -2.83 -9.51 -7.40
C PRO A 89 -1.77 -9.68 -6.32
N CYS A 90 -1.77 -8.79 -5.36
CA CYS A 90 -0.92 -8.94 -4.17
C CYS A 90 -1.57 -9.91 -3.18
N THR A 91 -0.82 -10.87 -2.68
CA THR A 91 -1.34 -11.92 -1.82
C THR A 91 -0.47 -12.20 -0.61
N GLY A 92 -1.07 -12.73 0.47
CA GLY A 92 -0.34 -13.05 1.68
C GLY A 92 0.28 -11.81 2.35
N LEU A 93 -0.36 -10.65 2.19
CA LEU A 93 0.08 -9.42 2.83
C LEU A 93 -0.33 -9.43 4.30
N ASN A 94 0.50 -8.82 5.14
CA ASN A 94 0.19 -8.64 6.55
C ASN A 94 0.55 -7.20 6.97
N ILE A 95 -0.44 -6.46 7.47
CA ILE A 95 -0.26 -5.09 7.96
C ILE A 95 -0.69 -5.04 9.42
N ASN A 96 0.26 -4.84 10.32
CA ASN A 96 -0.02 -4.78 11.74
C ASN A 96 0.70 -3.62 12.43
N ASN A 97 0.10 -3.13 13.51
CA ASN A 97 0.61 -1.99 14.27
C ASN A 97 1.01 -0.81 13.36
N PHE A 98 0.04 -0.37 12.55
CA PHE A 98 0.18 0.72 11.61
C PHE A 98 -0.53 1.97 12.16
N ALA A 99 0.24 3.01 12.52
CA ALA A 99 -0.23 4.23 13.17
C ALA A 99 0.34 5.46 12.46
N ILE A 100 -0.07 5.67 11.23
CA ILE A 100 0.26 6.86 10.44
C ILE A 100 -0.97 7.77 10.39
N TRP A 101 -0.79 9.03 10.76
CA TRP A 101 -1.83 10.06 10.80
C TRP A 101 -1.55 11.14 9.75
N THR A 102 -2.56 11.91 9.38
CA THR A 102 -2.33 13.12 8.58
C THR A 102 -1.70 14.22 9.44
N ASP A 103 -0.89 15.08 8.84
CA ASP A 103 -0.21 16.17 9.56
C ASP A 103 -1.17 17.10 10.31
N THR A 104 -2.38 17.29 9.80
CA THR A 104 -3.39 18.18 10.39
C THR A 104 -4.49 17.44 11.14
N GLY A 105 -4.44 16.10 11.21
CA GLY A 105 -5.51 15.29 11.77
C GLY A 105 -6.76 15.26 10.90
N SER A 106 -6.66 15.64 9.63
CA SER A 106 -7.76 15.48 8.68
C SER A 106 -7.97 14.02 8.30
N TYR A 107 -9.20 13.69 7.90
CA TYR A 107 -9.51 12.33 7.47
C TYR A 107 -8.87 12.01 6.13
N GLU A 108 -8.26 10.84 6.05
CA GLU A 108 -7.75 10.22 4.83
C GLU A 108 -8.20 8.75 4.76
N TYR A 109 -8.26 8.22 3.56
CA TYR A 109 -8.73 6.86 3.34
C TYR A 109 -7.60 5.95 2.90
N TYR A 110 -7.58 4.73 3.40
CA TYR A 110 -6.76 3.68 2.84
C TYR A 110 -7.32 3.27 1.47
N LYS A 111 -6.43 2.98 0.53
CA LYS A 111 -6.78 2.59 -0.84
C LYS A 111 -6.20 1.21 -1.13
N CYS A 112 -7.05 0.21 -1.25
CA CYS A 112 -6.62 -1.14 -1.60
C CYS A 112 -7.43 -1.68 -2.78
N GLN A 113 -6.71 -2.23 -3.76
CA GLN A 113 -7.27 -2.85 -4.94
C GLN A 113 -6.49 -4.12 -5.25
N ASN A 114 -7.19 -5.24 -5.43
CA ASN A 114 -6.60 -6.55 -5.72
C ASN A 114 -5.49 -6.94 -4.71
N ALA A 115 -5.68 -6.61 -3.43
CA ALA A 115 -4.74 -6.86 -2.34
C ALA A 115 -5.39 -7.75 -1.27
N TRP A 116 -4.79 -8.91 -1.01
CA TRP A 116 -5.30 -9.94 -0.11
C TRP A 116 -4.32 -10.21 1.03
N GLY A 117 -4.88 -10.45 2.20
CA GLY A 117 -4.11 -10.79 3.39
C GLY A 117 -4.82 -10.45 4.68
N ASP A 118 -4.09 -10.00 5.68
CA ASP A 118 -4.58 -9.62 6.98
C ASP A 118 -4.12 -8.21 7.37
N GLY A 119 -5.05 -7.38 7.81
CA GLY A 119 -4.79 -6.01 8.23
C GLY A 119 -5.68 -4.97 7.56
N PRO A 120 -5.46 -3.69 7.86
CA PRO A 120 -6.27 -2.60 7.34
C PRO A 120 -6.37 -2.60 5.81
N CYS A 121 -7.58 -2.43 5.31
CA CYS A 121 -8.00 -2.36 3.91
C CYS A 121 -7.74 -3.61 3.04
N LEU A 122 -7.13 -4.65 3.57
CA LEU A 122 -6.90 -5.88 2.85
C LEU A 122 -8.17 -6.75 2.78
N VAL A 123 -8.34 -7.45 1.66
CA VAL A 123 -9.38 -8.48 1.55
C VAL A 123 -8.87 -9.74 2.23
N HIS A 124 -9.65 -10.26 3.17
CA HIS A 124 -9.29 -11.44 3.93
C HIS A 124 -9.25 -12.69 3.06
N GLY A 125 -8.21 -13.49 3.20
CA GLY A 125 -8.04 -14.74 2.46
C GLY A 125 -7.08 -14.65 1.28
N SER A 126 -7.33 -15.47 0.29
CA SER A 126 -6.50 -15.57 -0.91
C SER A 126 -7.22 -15.03 -2.16
N ALA A 127 -6.46 -14.57 -3.13
CA ALA A 127 -6.96 -13.97 -4.36
C ALA A 127 -7.57 -15.01 -5.32
N HIS A 128 -8.70 -15.59 -4.96
CA HIS A 128 -9.43 -16.52 -5.84
C HIS A 128 -10.29 -15.79 -6.88
N THR A 129 -10.73 -14.60 -6.56
CA THR A 129 -11.52 -13.76 -7.47
C THR A 129 -10.99 -12.35 -7.45
N PRO A 130 -10.69 -11.74 -8.60
CA PRO A 130 -10.23 -10.36 -8.63
C PRO A 130 -11.24 -9.44 -7.95
N CYS A 131 -10.81 -8.71 -6.95
CA CYS A 131 -11.63 -7.71 -6.32
C CYS A 131 -11.72 -6.48 -7.24
N LYS A 132 -12.93 -6.11 -7.62
CA LYS A 132 -13.19 -4.92 -8.43
C LYS A 132 -13.39 -3.67 -7.58
N PHE A 133 -13.37 -3.82 -6.26
CA PHE A 133 -13.67 -2.73 -5.34
C PHE A 133 -12.40 -2.21 -4.69
N GLN A 134 -12.33 -0.93 -4.65
CA GLN A 134 -11.35 -0.22 -3.86
C GLN A 134 -11.92 -0.07 -2.44
N TYR A 135 -11.25 -0.66 -1.46
CA TYR A 135 -11.59 -0.41 -0.08
C TYR A 135 -11.04 0.94 0.36
N MET A 136 -11.93 1.75 0.88
CA MET A 136 -11.57 3.03 1.46
C MET A 136 -11.99 2.98 2.93
N ILE A 137 -11.02 2.90 3.81
CA ILE A 137 -11.25 2.92 5.25
C ILE A 137 -10.72 4.24 5.80
N PRO A 138 -11.49 4.96 6.63
CA PRO A 138 -11.00 6.15 7.31
C PRO A 138 -9.73 5.84 8.09
N GLU A 139 -8.82 6.78 8.15
CA GLU A 139 -7.55 6.63 8.84
C GLU A 139 -7.71 6.31 10.35
N ASP A 140 -8.84 6.70 10.94
CA ASP A 140 -9.16 6.39 12.33
C ASP A 140 -9.61 4.93 12.56
N GLY A 141 -9.62 4.10 11.52
CA GLY A 141 -10.00 2.69 11.59
C GLY A 141 -11.50 2.44 11.72
N ARG A 142 -12.34 3.47 11.57
CA ARG A 142 -13.80 3.30 11.56
C ARG A 142 -14.27 2.97 10.15
N ALA A 143 -14.88 1.80 10.00
CA ALA A 143 -15.66 1.52 8.81
C ALA A 143 -16.86 2.49 8.76
N ASN A 144 -17.12 3.10 7.61
CA ASN A 144 -18.38 3.79 7.42
C ASN A 144 -19.51 2.72 7.45
N GLU A 145 -20.35 2.76 8.49
CA GLU A 145 -21.62 2.05 8.52
C GLU A 145 -22.61 2.63 7.53
#